data_977c2506c703ea8c73d0c289d2b73506
#
_entry.id   977c2506c703ea8c73d0c289d2b73506
#
_cell.length_a   1.000
_cell.length_b   1.000
_cell.length_c   1.000
_cell.angle_alpha   90.00
_cell.angle_beta   90.00
_cell.angle_gamma   90.00
#
_symmetry.space_group_name_H-M   'P 1'
#
loop_
_entity.id
_entity.type
_entity.pdbx_description
1 polymer ?
#
loop_
_entity_poly.entity_id
_entity_poly.type
_entity_poly.pdbx_seq_one_letter_code
_entity_poly.pdbx_strand_id
1 'polypeptide(L)'
;AVLSSDATIDSRFSGAHSIIMQGIRSTMCVPLLHGEELLGIMNLDSQIATNAFSEKDLRVFTGIATSAAIAIQNARLARKIEHEARTRAQFQRFFSPSMVQQMVEGKLKLEGVGETRDVTVMFADIRGFTAMTENADAHEIVELLNDYFEVMVEVLFDHDGTLDKYVGDEIMALFGGPVTHDDVAAQAVQCALEMQKALEEFNRTRLAEHQQPVHVGIGINSGEVIYGAIGSSKTLQYTVIGDVVNTASRLCSVAKANEVIISDSTYRKSQHQINAVELPKVKVKGKLEELTIYRAVAAKNIPQA
;
A
#
# COMPACT_ATOMS: atom_id res chain seq x y z
N ALA A 1 5.48 -46.33 7.24
CA ALA A 1 4.27 -47.12 6.98
C ALA A 1 4.25 -48.38 7.84
N VAL A 2 3.09 -48.79 8.26
CA VAL A 2 2.86 -50.01 9.11
C VAL A 2 1.75 -50.81 8.49
N LEU A 3 1.94 -52.12 8.39
CA LEU A 3 0.92 -53.12 8.07
C LEU A 3 0.81 -54.12 9.23
N SER A 4 -0.38 -54.41 9.69
CA SER A 4 -0.69 -55.49 10.64
C SER A 4 -1.75 -56.39 10.06
N SER A 5 -1.41 -57.64 9.88
CA SER A 5 -2.30 -58.68 9.37
C SER A 5 -3.33 -59.13 10.42
N ASP A 6 -2.95 -59.08 11.70
CA ASP A 6 -3.83 -59.31 12.84
C ASP A 6 -3.45 -58.34 13.97
N ALA A 7 -4.22 -57.27 14.11
CA ALA A 7 -3.98 -56.20 15.07
C ALA A 7 -4.25 -56.65 16.53
N THR A 8 -4.96 -57.77 16.75
CA THR A 8 -5.30 -58.26 18.08
C THR A 8 -4.14 -58.96 18.76
N ILE A 9 -3.19 -59.53 17.99
CA ILE A 9 -2.02 -60.24 18.47
C ILE A 9 -0.70 -59.51 18.18
N ASP A 10 -0.73 -58.41 17.46
CA ASP A 10 0.45 -57.62 17.11
C ASP A 10 0.99 -56.88 18.33
N SER A 11 2.20 -57.19 18.73
CA SER A 11 2.84 -56.62 19.92
C SER A 11 2.99 -55.09 19.87
N ARG A 12 3.03 -54.51 18.68
CA ARG A 12 3.09 -53.04 18.48
C ARG A 12 1.84 -52.36 19.00
N PHE A 13 0.71 -53.05 19.10
CA PHE A 13 -0.58 -52.54 19.53
C PHE A 13 -1.05 -53.07 20.88
N SER A 14 -0.21 -53.77 21.64
CA SER A 14 -0.55 -54.45 22.91
C SER A 14 -1.07 -53.50 24.01
N GLY A 15 -1.07 -52.19 23.84
CA GLY A 15 -1.65 -51.21 24.78
C GLY A 15 -2.65 -50.28 24.14
N ALA A 16 -3.02 -50.49 22.87
CA ALA A 16 -3.89 -49.59 22.13
C ALA A 16 -5.38 -49.87 22.38
N HIS A 17 -5.93 -49.32 23.46
CA HIS A 17 -7.36 -49.45 23.81
C HIS A 17 -8.31 -49.17 22.65
N SER A 18 -7.97 -48.25 21.74
CA SER A 18 -8.79 -47.92 20.57
C SER A 18 -8.95 -49.11 19.61
N ILE A 19 -7.91 -49.91 19.39
CA ILE A 19 -7.94 -51.08 18.50
C ILE A 19 -8.87 -52.13 19.07
N ILE A 20 -8.78 -52.39 20.39
CA ILE A 20 -9.62 -53.36 21.10
C ILE A 20 -11.09 -52.89 21.11
N MET A 21 -11.34 -51.65 21.49
CA MET A 21 -12.71 -51.12 21.56
C MET A 21 -13.40 -51.04 20.21
N GLN A 22 -12.67 -50.77 19.14
CA GLN A 22 -13.22 -50.68 17.77
C GLN A 22 -13.24 -52.03 17.05
N GLY A 23 -12.71 -53.10 17.66
CA GLY A 23 -12.70 -54.44 17.09
C GLY A 23 -11.86 -54.56 15.82
N ILE A 24 -10.78 -53.76 15.70
CA ILE A 24 -9.92 -53.75 14.50
C ILE A 24 -9.14 -55.06 14.44
N ARG A 25 -9.28 -55.79 13.31
CA ARG A 25 -8.62 -57.05 13.05
C ARG A 25 -7.39 -56.95 12.19
N SER A 26 -7.44 -56.09 11.17
CA SER A 26 -6.29 -55.80 10.31
C SER A 26 -6.21 -54.30 10.03
N THR A 27 -4.99 -53.76 9.99
CA THR A 27 -4.79 -52.29 9.75
C THR A 27 -3.56 -52.04 8.92
N MET A 28 -3.62 -50.98 8.13
CA MET A 28 -2.45 -50.34 7.53
C MET A 28 -2.46 -48.84 7.79
N CYS A 29 -1.30 -48.34 8.14
CA CYS A 29 -1.10 -46.94 8.51
C CYS A 29 0.08 -46.38 7.74
N VAL A 30 -0.12 -45.25 7.08
CA VAL A 30 0.92 -44.55 6.31
C VAL A 30 0.98 -43.08 6.68
N PRO A 31 2.17 -42.49 6.81
CA PRO A 31 2.33 -41.06 7.05
C PRO A 31 2.07 -40.29 5.77
N LEU A 32 1.46 -39.12 5.92
CA LEU A 32 1.37 -38.08 4.87
C LEU A 32 2.62 -37.21 4.98
N LEU A 33 3.65 -37.55 4.21
CA LEU A 33 4.94 -36.84 4.23
C LEU A 33 5.11 -35.94 3.01
N HIS A 34 5.58 -34.73 3.25
CA HIS A 34 6.08 -33.83 2.21
C HIS A 34 7.53 -33.46 2.57
N GLY A 35 8.52 -34.04 1.85
CA GLY A 35 9.91 -33.98 2.27
C GLY A 35 10.08 -34.66 3.66
N GLU A 36 10.59 -33.91 4.62
CA GLU A 36 10.76 -34.34 6.01
C GLU A 36 9.56 -33.96 6.92
N GLU A 37 8.61 -33.20 6.44
CA GLU A 37 7.47 -32.72 7.21
C GLU A 37 6.35 -33.77 7.27
N LEU A 38 5.91 -34.13 8.48
CA LEU A 38 4.76 -34.97 8.70
C LEU A 38 3.48 -34.12 8.73
N LEU A 39 2.68 -34.20 7.68
CA LEU A 39 1.42 -33.45 7.55
C LEU A 39 0.24 -34.14 8.24
N GLY A 40 0.32 -35.43 8.43
CA GLY A 40 -0.73 -36.23 9.04
C GLY A 40 -0.49 -37.71 8.86
N ILE A 41 -1.48 -38.52 9.23
CA ILE A 41 -1.46 -39.99 9.15
C ILE A 41 -2.74 -40.45 8.47
N MET A 42 -2.63 -41.42 7.59
CA MET A 42 -3.75 -42.06 6.92
C MET A 42 -3.85 -43.52 7.37
N ASN A 43 -4.99 -43.92 7.92
CA ASN A 43 -5.27 -45.28 8.38
C ASN A 43 -6.35 -45.91 7.48
N LEU A 44 -6.22 -47.22 7.29
CA LEU A 44 -7.25 -48.07 6.74
C LEU A 44 -7.36 -49.31 7.58
N ASP A 45 -8.56 -49.56 8.15
CA ASP A 45 -8.82 -50.58 9.12
C ASP A 45 -9.88 -51.58 8.65
N SER A 46 -9.76 -52.86 9.01
CA SER A 46 -10.77 -53.88 8.83
C SER A 46 -11.19 -54.47 10.19
N GLN A 47 -12.49 -54.48 10.43
CA GLN A 47 -13.11 -55.09 11.61
C GLN A 47 -13.61 -56.53 11.31
N ILE A 48 -13.64 -56.92 10.03
CA ILE A 48 -14.30 -58.16 9.59
C ILE A 48 -13.31 -59.32 9.51
N ALA A 49 -12.12 -59.07 8.95
CA ALA A 49 -11.16 -60.11 8.65
C ALA A 49 -9.75 -59.76 9.08
N THR A 50 -9.01 -60.78 9.55
CA THR A 50 -7.54 -60.75 9.60
C THR A 50 -7.00 -60.97 8.19
N ASN A 51 -5.75 -60.51 7.93
CA ASN A 51 -5.13 -60.53 6.59
C ASN A 51 -5.95 -59.82 5.50
N ALA A 52 -6.73 -58.80 5.87
CA ALA A 52 -7.53 -58.04 4.92
C ALA A 52 -6.68 -57.22 3.93
N PHE A 53 -5.45 -56.93 4.30
CA PHE A 53 -4.52 -56.11 3.49
C PHE A 53 -3.21 -56.85 3.22
N SER A 54 -2.68 -56.66 2.02
CA SER A 54 -1.41 -57.24 1.57
C SER A 54 -0.33 -56.14 1.46
N GLU A 55 0.93 -56.54 1.32
CA GLU A 55 2.05 -55.65 1.01
C GLU A 55 1.84 -54.91 -0.31
N LYS A 56 1.08 -55.45 -1.27
CA LYS A 56 0.71 -54.77 -2.49
C LYS A 56 -0.23 -53.59 -2.22
N ASP A 57 -1.21 -53.84 -1.32
CA ASP A 57 -2.17 -52.80 -0.90
C ASP A 57 -1.48 -51.67 -0.14
N LEU A 58 -0.50 -52.02 0.75
CA LEU A 58 0.31 -51.02 1.45
C LEU A 58 1.10 -50.15 0.49
N ARG A 59 1.66 -50.68 -0.61
CA ARG A 59 2.37 -49.89 -1.61
C ARG A 59 1.43 -48.94 -2.33
N VAL A 60 0.23 -49.40 -2.74
CA VAL A 60 -0.78 -48.55 -3.36
C VAL A 60 -1.24 -47.45 -2.38
N PHE A 61 -1.50 -47.82 -1.14
CA PHE A 61 -1.93 -46.90 -0.09
C PHE A 61 -0.86 -45.83 0.22
N THR A 62 0.42 -46.21 0.19
CA THR A 62 1.55 -45.28 0.32
C THR A 62 1.59 -44.29 -0.85
N GLY A 63 1.32 -44.73 -2.09
CA GLY A 63 1.22 -43.86 -3.26
C GLY A 63 0.08 -42.85 -3.12
N ILE A 64 -1.10 -43.30 -2.64
CA ILE A 64 -2.24 -42.42 -2.35
C ILE A 64 -1.89 -41.37 -1.27
N ALA A 65 -1.25 -41.84 -0.19
CA ALA A 65 -0.80 -40.96 0.91
C ALA A 65 0.19 -39.88 0.44
N THR A 66 1.12 -40.26 -0.44
CA THR A 66 2.06 -39.30 -1.06
C THR A 66 1.32 -38.26 -1.90
N SER A 67 0.37 -38.68 -2.74
CA SER A 67 -0.45 -37.77 -3.54
C SER A 67 -1.31 -36.85 -2.67
N ALA A 68 -1.89 -37.40 -1.59
CA ALA A 68 -2.68 -36.63 -0.64
C ALA A 68 -1.81 -35.59 0.10
N ALA A 69 -0.57 -35.94 0.50
CA ALA A 69 0.36 -35.02 1.14
C ALA A 69 0.70 -33.84 0.23
N ILE A 70 0.98 -34.11 -1.05
CA ILE A 70 1.23 -33.06 -2.05
C ILE A 70 0.00 -32.15 -2.19
N ALA A 71 -1.21 -32.72 -2.31
CA ALA A 71 -2.44 -31.95 -2.43
C ALA A 71 -2.71 -31.07 -1.21
N ILE A 72 -2.48 -31.57 0.00
CA ILE A 72 -2.62 -30.83 1.25
C ILE A 72 -1.62 -29.66 1.29
N GLN A 73 -0.37 -29.90 0.92
CA GLN A 73 0.65 -28.86 0.90
C GLN A 73 0.34 -27.76 -0.13
N ASN A 74 -0.08 -28.15 -1.32
CA ASN A 74 -0.50 -27.18 -2.34
C ASN A 74 -1.69 -26.34 -1.87
N ALA A 75 -2.68 -26.96 -1.20
CA ALA A 75 -3.82 -26.23 -0.65
C ALA A 75 -3.41 -25.28 0.49
N ARG A 76 -2.43 -25.65 1.33
CA ARG A 76 -1.88 -24.76 2.37
C ARG A 76 -1.15 -23.57 1.76
N LEU A 77 -0.31 -23.79 0.75
CA LEU A 77 0.40 -22.72 0.05
C LEU A 77 -0.56 -21.76 -0.65
N ALA A 78 -1.57 -22.30 -1.35
CA ALA A 78 -2.57 -21.47 -2.02
C ALA A 78 -3.33 -20.57 -1.02
N ARG A 79 -3.75 -21.11 0.13
CA ARG A 79 -4.39 -20.33 1.18
C ARG A 79 -3.48 -19.24 1.76
N LYS A 80 -2.18 -19.56 1.94
CA LYS A 80 -1.21 -18.58 2.43
C LYS A 80 -1.05 -17.42 1.45
N ILE A 81 -0.88 -17.71 0.16
CA ILE A 81 -0.77 -16.71 -0.91
C ILE A 81 -2.04 -15.85 -0.97
N GLU A 82 -3.23 -16.47 -0.90
CA GLU A 82 -4.50 -15.74 -0.91
C GLU A 82 -4.63 -14.82 0.31
N HIS A 83 -4.25 -15.29 1.49
CA HIS A 83 -4.27 -14.49 2.71
C HIS A 83 -3.32 -13.29 2.63
N GLU A 84 -2.08 -13.51 2.17
CA GLU A 84 -1.10 -12.44 1.96
C GLU A 84 -1.58 -11.42 0.94
N ALA A 85 -2.15 -11.88 -0.19
CA ALA A 85 -2.71 -11.01 -1.21
C ALA A 85 -3.88 -10.15 -0.69
N ARG A 86 -4.80 -10.76 0.07
CA ARG A 86 -5.92 -10.03 0.70
C ARG A 86 -5.43 -8.99 1.71
N THR A 87 -4.48 -9.37 2.56
CA THR A 87 -3.89 -8.46 3.55
C THR A 87 -3.19 -7.30 2.86
N ARG A 88 -2.41 -7.58 1.81
CA ARG A 88 -1.75 -6.55 0.99
C ARG A 88 -2.78 -5.60 0.36
N ALA A 89 -3.83 -6.12 -0.26
CA ALA A 89 -4.89 -5.32 -0.88
C ALA A 89 -5.65 -4.44 0.13
N GLN A 90 -5.83 -4.90 1.36
CA GLN A 90 -6.42 -4.10 2.43
C GLN A 90 -5.50 -2.94 2.84
N PHE A 91 -4.20 -3.18 3.00
CA PHE A 91 -3.24 -2.12 3.33
C PHE A 91 -3.06 -1.10 2.20
N GLN A 92 -3.12 -1.52 0.95
CA GLN A 92 -3.03 -0.63 -0.22
C GLN A 92 -4.16 0.42 -0.29
N ARG A 93 -5.26 0.23 0.44
CA ARG A 93 -6.33 1.23 0.55
C ARG A 93 -6.01 2.37 1.53
N PHE A 94 -5.02 2.18 2.41
CA PHE A 94 -4.65 3.15 3.44
C PHE A 94 -3.23 3.70 3.26
N PHE A 95 -2.40 3.03 2.46
CA PHE A 95 -1.00 3.38 2.24
C PHE A 95 -0.67 3.34 0.75
N SER A 96 0.24 4.20 0.33
CA SER A 96 0.73 4.16 -1.06
C SER A 96 1.35 2.80 -1.41
N PRO A 97 1.33 2.39 -2.70
CA PRO A 97 1.91 1.12 -3.14
C PRO A 97 3.37 0.94 -2.71
N SER A 98 4.17 2.00 -2.77
CA SER A 98 5.58 2.01 -2.35
C SER A 98 5.75 1.79 -0.85
N MET A 99 4.87 2.37 -0.02
CA MET A 99 4.89 2.18 1.44
C MET A 99 4.51 0.75 1.82
N VAL A 100 3.47 0.18 1.19
CA VAL A 100 3.06 -1.21 1.41
C VAL A 100 4.18 -2.19 1.04
N GLN A 101 4.88 -1.93 -0.06
CA GLN A 101 6.01 -2.77 -0.46
C GLN A 101 7.12 -2.75 0.59
N GLN A 102 7.48 -1.60 1.11
CA GLN A 102 8.51 -1.48 2.14
C GLN A 102 8.11 -2.10 3.48
N MET A 103 6.81 -2.06 3.83
CA MET A 103 6.27 -2.78 4.99
C MET A 103 6.43 -4.30 4.82
N VAL A 104 6.07 -4.84 3.65
CA VAL A 104 6.18 -6.28 3.35
C VAL A 104 7.65 -6.73 3.33
N GLU A 105 8.54 -5.90 2.82
CA GLU A 105 9.98 -6.16 2.78
C GLU A 105 10.67 -5.97 4.16
N GLY A 106 9.94 -5.52 5.19
CA GLY A 106 10.49 -5.26 6.53
C GLY A 106 11.50 -4.11 6.59
N LYS A 107 11.52 -3.26 5.56
CA LYS A 107 12.41 -2.10 5.46
C LYS A 107 11.88 -0.88 6.22
N LEU A 108 10.56 -0.81 6.43
CA LEU A 108 9.93 0.28 7.14
C LEU A 108 10.04 0.01 8.65
N LYS A 109 10.82 0.83 9.35
CA LYS A 109 10.91 0.77 10.80
C LYS A 109 9.73 1.55 11.40
N LEU A 110 8.76 0.83 11.97
CA LEU A 110 7.61 1.43 12.66
C LEU A 110 7.95 1.89 14.09
N GLU A 111 9.12 1.51 14.61
CA GLU A 111 9.60 1.86 15.95
C GLU A 111 10.86 2.73 15.85
N GLY A 112 10.91 3.78 16.68
CA GLY A 112 12.07 4.65 16.79
C GLY A 112 11.74 6.13 16.59
N VAL A 113 12.75 6.96 16.86
CA VAL A 113 12.72 8.39 16.51
C VAL A 113 12.85 8.50 15.00
N GLY A 114 11.95 9.24 14.36
CA GLY A 114 11.99 9.44 12.90
C GLY A 114 13.39 9.86 12.40
N GLU A 115 13.66 9.62 11.13
CA GLU A 115 14.95 9.96 10.51
C GLU A 115 14.87 11.29 9.75
N THR A 116 16.00 12.01 9.73
CA THR A 116 16.11 13.22 8.89
C THR A 116 16.21 12.83 7.43
N ARG A 117 15.30 13.36 6.61
CA ARG A 117 15.28 13.15 5.15
C ARG A 117 15.07 14.45 4.41
N ASP A 118 15.71 14.57 3.26
CA ASP A 118 15.42 15.64 2.30
C ASP A 118 14.27 15.17 1.40
N VAL A 119 13.13 15.86 1.50
CA VAL A 119 11.89 15.53 0.81
C VAL A 119 11.32 16.74 0.09
N THR A 120 10.41 16.50 -0.83
CA THR A 120 9.55 17.53 -1.40
C THR A 120 8.12 17.27 -0.96
N VAL A 121 7.52 18.29 -0.33
CA VAL A 121 6.15 18.26 0.18
C VAL A 121 5.26 19.04 -0.77
N MET A 122 4.13 18.46 -1.14
CA MET A 122 3.11 19.06 -1.98
C MET A 122 1.78 19.13 -1.23
N PHE A 123 1.12 20.27 -1.32
CA PHE A 123 -0.27 20.44 -0.92
C PHE A 123 -1.08 20.87 -2.14
N ALA A 124 -2.27 20.27 -2.31
CA ALA A 124 -3.23 20.61 -3.34
C ALA A 124 -4.61 20.79 -2.72
N ASP A 125 -5.26 21.94 -2.94
CA ASP A 125 -6.46 22.35 -2.23
C ASP A 125 -7.49 22.99 -3.19
N ILE A 126 -8.77 22.63 -3.01
CA ILE A 126 -9.87 23.11 -3.86
C ILE A 126 -10.20 24.56 -3.54
N ARG A 127 -10.17 25.41 -4.54
CA ARG A 127 -10.47 26.83 -4.37
C ARG A 127 -11.96 27.08 -4.24
N GLY A 128 -12.35 27.74 -3.13
CA GLY A 128 -13.73 28.07 -2.85
C GLY A 128 -14.56 26.90 -2.32
N PHE A 129 -13.94 25.79 -1.89
CA PHE A 129 -14.63 24.62 -1.38
C PHE A 129 -15.60 24.94 -0.24
N THR A 130 -15.21 25.74 0.75
CA THR A 130 -16.08 26.15 1.85
C THR A 130 -17.39 26.82 1.35
N ALA A 131 -17.29 27.72 0.37
CA ALA A 131 -18.48 28.35 -0.20
C ALA A 131 -19.32 27.36 -1.04
N MET A 132 -18.68 26.42 -1.69
CA MET A 132 -19.35 25.35 -2.45
C MET A 132 -20.17 24.44 -1.53
N THR A 133 -19.67 24.15 -0.34
CA THR A 133 -20.29 23.21 0.62
C THR A 133 -21.39 23.85 1.47
N GLU A 134 -21.46 25.17 1.60
CA GLU A 134 -22.44 25.85 2.46
C GLU A 134 -23.91 25.52 2.11
N ASN A 135 -24.21 25.27 0.83
CA ASN A 135 -25.56 25.03 0.35
C ASN A 135 -25.74 23.71 -0.43
N ALA A 136 -24.71 22.86 -0.48
CA ALA A 136 -24.74 21.60 -1.21
C ALA A 136 -25.20 20.45 -0.33
N ASP A 137 -25.74 19.40 -0.95
CA ASP A 137 -26.07 18.17 -0.24
C ASP A 137 -24.77 17.45 0.20
N ALA A 138 -24.77 16.90 1.41
CA ALA A 138 -23.60 16.23 1.98
C ALA A 138 -23.17 15.00 1.15
N HIS A 139 -24.10 14.29 0.50
CA HIS A 139 -23.78 13.16 -0.36
C HIS A 139 -23.10 13.62 -1.65
N GLU A 140 -23.60 14.70 -2.26
CA GLU A 140 -22.99 15.27 -3.49
C GLU A 140 -21.56 15.76 -3.21
N ILE A 141 -21.30 16.31 -2.02
CA ILE A 141 -19.96 16.73 -1.61
C ILE A 141 -19.01 15.53 -1.47
N VAL A 142 -19.48 14.43 -0.84
CA VAL A 142 -18.68 13.22 -0.66
C VAL A 142 -18.39 12.56 -2.02
N GLU A 143 -19.37 12.51 -2.92
CA GLU A 143 -19.18 12.00 -4.29
C GLU A 143 -18.16 12.85 -5.04
N LEU A 144 -18.31 14.17 -5.02
CA LEU A 144 -17.34 15.09 -5.63
C LEU A 144 -15.93 14.87 -5.10
N LEU A 145 -15.75 14.78 -3.77
CA LEU A 145 -14.44 14.57 -3.17
C LEU A 145 -13.84 13.22 -3.55
N ASN A 146 -14.65 12.16 -3.59
CA ASN A 146 -14.18 10.84 -3.99
C ASN A 146 -13.69 10.83 -5.44
N ASP A 147 -14.47 11.39 -6.36
CA ASP A 147 -14.12 11.48 -7.78
C ASP A 147 -12.88 12.36 -8.00
N TYR A 148 -12.79 13.48 -7.30
CA TYR A 148 -11.63 14.36 -7.31
C TYR A 148 -10.37 13.68 -6.78
N PHE A 149 -10.46 13.01 -5.63
CA PHE A 149 -9.34 12.32 -5.03
C PHE A 149 -8.86 11.16 -5.89
N GLU A 150 -9.77 10.41 -6.53
CA GLU A 150 -9.41 9.31 -7.44
C GLU A 150 -8.51 9.82 -8.57
N VAL A 151 -8.94 10.88 -9.26
CA VAL A 151 -8.17 11.50 -10.36
C VAL A 151 -6.81 12.02 -9.89
N MET A 152 -6.78 12.73 -8.75
CA MET A 152 -5.54 13.37 -8.27
C MET A 152 -4.54 12.36 -7.73
N VAL A 153 -5.02 11.31 -7.04
CA VAL A 153 -4.15 10.29 -6.44
C VAL A 153 -3.62 9.32 -7.49
N GLU A 154 -4.37 9.04 -8.55
CA GLU A 154 -3.87 8.27 -9.69
C GLU A 154 -2.64 8.95 -10.29
N VAL A 155 -2.73 10.25 -10.61
CA VAL A 155 -1.58 11.03 -11.11
C VAL A 155 -0.43 11.07 -10.10
N LEU A 156 -0.73 11.18 -8.78
CA LEU A 156 0.29 11.15 -7.74
C LEU A 156 1.09 9.85 -7.76
N PHE A 157 0.40 8.72 -7.86
CA PHE A 157 1.05 7.41 -7.83
C PHE A 157 1.81 7.10 -9.12
N ASP A 158 1.35 7.56 -10.27
CA ASP A 158 2.05 7.47 -11.55
C ASP A 158 3.39 8.22 -11.56
N HIS A 159 3.53 9.22 -10.67
CA HIS A 159 4.76 9.96 -10.45
C HIS A 159 5.53 9.53 -9.18
N ASP A 160 5.33 8.30 -8.68
CA ASP A 160 5.97 7.75 -7.49
C ASP A 160 5.80 8.60 -6.22
N GLY A 161 4.80 9.48 -6.21
CA GLY A 161 4.43 10.26 -5.04
C GLY A 161 3.76 9.39 -3.97
N THR A 162 3.91 9.79 -2.72
CA THR A 162 3.26 9.14 -1.58
C THR A 162 2.15 10.04 -1.04
N LEU A 163 0.93 9.54 -0.99
CA LEU A 163 -0.15 10.21 -0.27
C LEU A 163 0.12 10.12 1.22
N ASP A 164 0.27 11.26 1.89
CA ASP A 164 0.41 11.31 3.35
C ASP A 164 -0.96 11.30 4.03
N LYS A 165 -1.81 12.24 3.68
CA LYS A 165 -3.20 12.32 4.20
C LYS A 165 -4.07 13.26 3.38
N TYR A 166 -5.38 13.13 3.61
CA TYR A 166 -6.36 14.15 3.28
C TYR A 166 -6.64 15.04 4.48
N VAL A 167 -6.78 16.34 4.27
CA VAL A 167 -7.15 17.33 5.30
C VAL A 167 -8.36 18.12 4.78
N GLY A 168 -9.56 17.57 4.98
CA GLY A 168 -10.76 18.09 4.31
C GLY A 168 -10.70 17.81 2.80
N ASP A 169 -10.69 18.87 2.00
CA ASP A 169 -10.51 18.84 0.55
C ASP A 169 -9.04 18.96 0.08
N GLU A 170 -8.12 19.17 1.03
CA GLU A 170 -6.70 19.30 0.75
C GLU A 170 -6.00 17.92 0.72
N ILE A 171 -5.16 17.70 -0.27
CA ILE A 171 -4.27 16.56 -0.40
C ILE A 171 -2.88 16.95 0.08
N MET A 172 -2.31 16.21 1.03
CA MET A 172 -0.89 16.29 1.38
C MET A 172 -0.15 15.10 0.77
N ALA A 173 0.87 15.37 -0.03
CA ALA A 173 1.69 14.37 -0.69
C ALA A 173 3.19 14.62 -0.48
N LEU A 174 3.95 13.53 -0.55
CA LEU A 174 5.40 13.51 -0.32
C LEU A 174 6.12 12.86 -1.49
N PHE A 175 7.27 13.42 -1.85
CA PHE A 175 8.23 12.86 -2.78
C PHE A 175 9.59 12.73 -2.11
N GLY A 176 10.30 11.61 -2.34
CA GLY A 176 11.53 11.27 -1.60
C GLY A 176 11.24 10.69 -0.22
N GLY A 177 10.04 10.15 0.01
CA GLY A 177 9.60 9.50 1.24
C GLY A 177 10.24 8.12 1.45
N PRO A 178 9.46 7.02 1.47
CA PRO A 178 10.05 5.69 1.70
C PRO A 178 11.00 5.27 0.59
N VAL A 179 10.74 5.71 -0.65
CA VAL A 179 11.62 5.47 -1.81
C VAL A 179 12.30 6.79 -2.17
N THR A 180 13.64 6.79 -2.19
CA THR A 180 14.42 7.93 -2.65
C THR A 180 14.76 7.72 -4.13
N HIS A 181 14.43 8.70 -4.96
CA HIS A 181 14.83 8.78 -6.37
C HIS A 181 15.70 10.03 -6.55
N ASP A 182 16.47 10.04 -7.63
CA ASP A 182 17.08 11.26 -8.10
C ASP A 182 15.98 12.22 -8.58
N ASP A 183 16.19 13.53 -8.43
CA ASP A 183 15.29 14.58 -8.95
C ASP A 183 13.85 14.64 -8.35
N VAL A 184 13.67 14.20 -7.10
CA VAL A 184 12.34 14.21 -6.43
C VAL A 184 11.62 15.56 -6.50
N ALA A 185 12.34 16.69 -6.52
CA ALA A 185 11.74 18.01 -6.62
C ALA A 185 11.17 18.27 -8.02
N ALA A 186 11.86 17.85 -9.07
CA ALA A 186 11.36 17.97 -10.43
C ALA A 186 10.15 17.06 -10.66
N GLN A 187 10.20 15.83 -10.14
CA GLN A 187 9.12 14.86 -10.19
C GLN A 187 7.84 15.39 -9.51
N ALA A 188 7.98 16.00 -8.32
CA ALA A 188 6.85 16.64 -7.61
C ALA A 188 6.20 17.76 -8.43
N VAL A 189 7.02 18.60 -9.09
CA VAL A 189 6.50 19.68 -9.90
C VAL A 189 5.85 19.17 -11.20
N GLN A 190 6.43 18.14 -11.83
CA GLN A 190 5.82 17.48 -13.00
C GLN A 190 4.48 16.85 -12.65
N CYS A 191 4.40 16.15 -11.52
CA CYS A 191 3.16 15.60 -10.99
C CYS A 191 2.10 16.69 -10.80
N ALA A 192 2.44 17.82 -10.18
CA ALA A 192 1.51 18.92 -9.96
C ALA A 192 1.00 19.53 -11.28
N LEU A 193 1.85 19.67 -12.29
CA LEU A 193 1.46 20.13 -13.62
C LEU A 193 0.55 19.12 -14.33
N GLU A 194 0.80 17.83 -14.16
CA GLU A 194 -0.05 16.79 -14.72
C GLU A 194 -1.40 16.71 -13.99
N MET A 195 -1.42 16.88 -12.66
CA MET A 195 -2.66 17.02 -11.88
C MET A 195 -3.54 18.15 -12.41
N GLN A 196 -2.97 19.31 -12.77
CA GLN A 196 -3.75 20.41 -13.35
C GLN A 196 -4.36 20.01 -14.71
N LYS A 197 -3.65 19.26 -15.56
CA LYS A 197 -4.19 18.76 -16.83
C LYS A 197 -5.29 17.71 -16.63
N ALA A 198 -5.08 16.77 -15.70
CA ALA A 198 -6.09 15.79 -15.38
C ALA A 198 -7.37 16.45 -14.83
N LEU A 199 -7.22 17.52 -14.06
CA LEU A 199 -8.33 18.32 -13.56
C LEU A 199 -9.09 19.04 -14.70
N GLU A 200 -8.41 19.47 -15.76
CA GLU A 200 -9.08 20.05 -16.94
C GLU A 200 -9.99 19.01 -17.62
N GLU A 201 -9.54 17.75 -17.73
CA GLU A 201 -10.36 16.66 -18.29
C GLU A 201 -11.53 16.33 -17.38
N PHE A 202 -11.28 16.20 -16.06
CA PHE A 202 -12.31 16.02 -15.05
C PHE A 202 -13.40 17.10 -15.15
N ASN A 203 -13.00 18.36 -15.26
CA ASN A 203 -13.93 19.48 -15.40
C ASN A 203 -14.71 19.47 -16.71
N ARG A 204 -14.16 18.94 -17.82
CA ARG A 204 -14.93 18.77 -19.06
C ARG A 204 -16.12 17.82 -18.86
N THR A 205 -15.91 16.72 -18.16
CA THR A 205 -16.99 15.77 -17.82
C THR A 205 -18.05 16.43 -16.94
N ARG A 206 -17.64 17.13 -15.87
CA ARG A 206 -18.53 17.85 -14.98
C ARG A 206 -19.39 18.89 -15.68
N LEU A 207 -18.78 19.68 -16.56
CA LEU A 207 -19.51 20.71 -17.34
C LEU A 207 -20.51 20.08 -18.31
N ALA A 208 -20.19 18.92 -18.91
CA ALA A 208 -21.15 18.17 -19.76
C ALA A 208 -22.35 17.67 -18.96
N GLU A 209 -22.18 17.39 -17.67
CA GLU A 209 -23.21 16.99 -16.72
C GLU A 209 -23.89 18.18 -16.00
N HIS A 210 -23.62 19.41 -16.44
CA HIS A 210 -24.14 20.66 -15.83
C HIS A 210 -23.70 20.89 -14.38
N GLN A 211 -22.59 20.26 -13.95
CA GLN A 211 -21.98 20.45 -12.63
C GLN A 211 -20.96 21.59 -12.63
N GLN A 212 -20.68 22.16 -11.45
CA GLN A 212 -19.69 23.24 -11.33
C GLN A 212 -18.27 22.68 -11.49
N PRO A 213 -17.37 23.40 -12.21
CA PRO A 213 -15.98 23.00 -12.32
C PRO A 213 -15.24 23.17 -10.98
N VAL A 214 -14.24 22.31 -10.75
CA VAL A 214 -13.35 22.34 -9.59
C VAL A 214 -12.03 23.02 -10.00
N HIS A 215 -11.54 23.93 -9.17
CA HIS A 215 -10.27 24.61 -9.36
C HIS A 215 -9.34 24.32 -8.19
N VAL A 216 -8.09 24.00 -8.47
CA VAL A 216 -7.11 23.61 -7.45
C VAL A 216 -5.91 24.54 -7.49
N GLY A 217 -5.46 24.95 -6.30
CA GLY A 217 -4.16 25.60 -6.12
C GLY A 217 -3.18 24.60 -5.52
N ILE A 218 -1.96 24.56 -6.02
CA ILE A 218 -0.93 23.63 -5.55
C ILE A 218 0.28 24.41 -5.03
N GLY A 219 0.78 24.01 -3.84
CA GLY A 219 1.98 24.56 -3.20
C GLY A 219 3.02 23.49 -2.96
N ILE A 220 4.29 23.73 -3.36
CA ILE A 220 5.38 22.76 -3.24
C ILE A 220 6.59 23.39 -2.57
N ASN A 221 7.16 22.69 -1.60
CA ASN A 221 8.39 23.08 -0.94
C ASN A 221 9.29 21.89 -0.66
N SER A 222 10.60 22.07 -0.83
CA SER A 222 11.62 21.02 -0.65
C SER A 222 12.57 21.37 0.49
N GLY A 223 12.98 20.38 1.26
CA GLY A 223 13.96 20.52 2.31
C GLY A 223 13.97 19.37 3.31
N GLU A 224 14.76 19.50 4.37
CA GLU A 224 14.92 18.50 5.40
C GLU A 224 13.71 18.45 6.36
N VAL A 225 13.25 17.25 6.65
CA VAL A 225 12.16 16.96 7.58
C VAL A 225 12.55 15.78 8.49
N ILE A 226 11.84 15.61 9.59
CA ILE A 226 11.82 14.35 10.33
C ILE A 226 10.71 13.49 9.73
N TYR A 227 11.06 12.32 9.20
CA TYR A 227 10.18 11.35 8.58
C TYR A 227 10.10 10.08 9.43
N GLY A 228 8.90 9.64 9.81
CA GLY A 228 8.74 8.45 10.63
C GLY A 228 7.36 8.28 11.24
N ALA A 229 7.23 7.28 12.11
CA ALA A 229 6.02 7.01 12.87
C ALA A 229 5.87 8.02 14.02
N ILE A 230 4.82 8.82 13.96
CA ILE A 230 4.56 9.91 14.91
C ILE A 230 3.18 9.71 15.53
N GLY A 231 3.09 9.80 16.85
CA GLY A 231 1.83 9.66 17.55
C GLY A 231 1.97 9.08 18.96
N SER A 232 0.96 8.36 19.40
CA SER A 232 0.92 7.71 20.71
C SER A 232 1.16 6.20 20.59
N SER A 233 1.33 5.53 21.74
CA SER A 233 1.41 4.06 21.78
C SER A 233 0.16 3.32 21.24
N LYS A 234 -0.98 4.05 21.11
CA LYS A 234 -2.25 3.48 20.60
C LYS A 234 -2.52 3.82 19.15
N THR A 235 -1.95 4.91 18.64
CA THR A 235 -2.22 5.39 17.28
C THR A 235 -0.96 6.08 16.76
N LEU A 236 -0.37 5.52 15.71
CA LEU A 236 0.78 6.06 15.00
C LEU A 236 0.36 6.47 13.59
N GLN A 237 0.91 7.57 13.14
CA GLN A 237 0.81 8.02 11.77
C GLN A 237 2.23 8.11 11.19
N TYR A 238 2.45 7.50 10.05
CA TYR A 238 3.73 7.59 9.35
C TYR A 238 3.72 8.82 8.47
N THR A 239 4.44 9.86 8.85
CA THR A 239 4.33 11.20 8.27
C THR A 239 5.63 12.00 8.45
N VAL A 240 5.62 13.25 8.03
CA VAL A 240 6.74 14.19 8.14
C VAL A 240 6.43 15.33 9.09
N ILE A 241 7.43 15.78 9.83
CA ILE A 241 7.39 17.00 10.62
C ILE A 241 8.57 17.90 10.26
N GLY A 242 8.29 19.18 10.06
CA GLY A 242 9.30 20.20 9.81
C GLY A 242 8.69 21.49 9.27
N ASP A 243 9.48 22.55 9.27
CA ASP A 243 9.10 23.86 8.72
C ASP A 243 8.81 23.77 7.20
N VAL A 244 9.40 22.78 6.51
CA VAL A 244 9.18 22.48 5.11
C VAL A 244 7.71 22.22 4.82
N VAL A 245 7.03 21.45 5.68
CA VAL A 245 5.60 21.11 5.58
C VAL A 245 4.74 22.37 5.68
N ASN A 246 4.99 23.18 6.72
CA ASN A 246 4.26 24.42 6.94
C ASN A 246 4.43 25.41 5.79
N THR A 247 5.64 25.46 5.22
CA THR A 247 5.92 26.32 4.07
C THR A 247 5.18 25.87 2.83
N ALA A 248 5.13 24.57 2.51
CA ALA A 248 4.37 24.02 1.40
C ALA A 248 2.87 24.33 1.52
N SER A 249 2.25 24.13 2.68
CA SER A 249 0.84 24.48 2.93
C SER A 249 0.54 25.97 2.74
N ARG A 250 1.48 26.84 3.19
CA ARG A 250 1.33 28.29 2.96
C ARG A 250 1.45 28.68 1.49
N LEU A 251 2.34 28.04 0.74
CA LEU A 251 2.43 28.24 -0.71
C LEU A 251 1.16 27.79 -1.41
N CYS A 252 0.58 26.66 -0.97
CA CYS A 252 -0.72 26.23 -1.44
C CYS A 252 -1.78 27.31 -1.18
N SER A 253 -1.86 27.87 0.02
CA SER A 253 -2.82 28.94 0.35
C SER A 253 -2.65 30.21 -0.50
N VAL A 254 -1.46 30.50 -1.01
CA VAL A 254 -1.16 31.66 -1.87
C VAL A 254 -1.48 31.36 -3.33
N ALA A 255 -1.43 30.10 -3.75
CA ALA A 255 -1.72 29.69 -5.12
C ALA A 255 -3.17 30.01 -5.49
N LYS A 256 -3.36 30.66 -6.64
CA LYS A 256 -4.69 30.89 -7.21
C LYS A 256 -5.23 29.61 -7.85
N ALA A 257 -6.47 29.68 -8.31
CA ALA A 257 -7.08 28.63 -9.12
C ALA A 257 -6.15 28.22 -10.28
N ASN A 258 -5.88 26.93 -10.38
CA ASN A 258 -5.06 26.30 -11.41
C ASN A 258 -3.58 26.76 -11.43
N GLU A 259 -3.08 27.32 -10.34
CA GLU A 259 -1.65 27.67 -10.19
C GLU A 259 -0.88 26.61 -9.40
N VAL A 260 0.36 26.36 -9.82
CA VAL A 260 1.37 25.58 -9.11
C VAL A 260 2.47 26.53 -8.62
N ILE A 261 2.53 26.75 -7.32
CA ILE A 261 3.50 27.64 -6.68
C ILE A 261 4.58 26.81 -5.99
N ILE A 262 5.83 27.12 -6.30
CA ILE A 262 7.00 26.43 -5.73
C ILE A 262 7.91 27.42 -5.00
N SER A 263 8.58 26.94 -3.97
CA SER A 263 9.59 27.72 -3.24
C SER A 263 10.89 27.85 -4.05
N ASP A 264 11.76 28.76 -3.62
CA ASP A 264 13.12 28.90 -4.14
C ASP A 264 13.93 27.59 -3.97
N SER A 265 13.80 26.88 -2.84
CA SER A 265 14.48 25.61 -2.62
C SER A 265 14.03 24.54 -3.62
N THR A 266 12.72 24.45 -3.91
CA THR A 266 12.18 23.54 -4.92
C THR A 266 12.62 23.95 -6.32
N TYR A 267 12.57 25.25 -6.65
CA TYR A 267 13.01 25.76 -7.95
C TYR A 267 14.46 25.42 -8.23
N ARG A 268 15.39 25.69 -7.30
CA ARG A 268 16.81 25.37 -7.48
C ARG A 268 17.06 23.89 -7.75
N LYS A 269 16.33 23.00 -7.09
CA LYS A 269 16.44 21.53 -7.28
C LYS A 269 15.81 21.07 -8.60
N SER A 270 14.80 21.76 -9.12
CA SER A 270 14.03 21.34 -10.31
C SER A 270 14.28 22.16 -11.58
N GLN A 271 15.01 23.29 -11.51
CA GLN A 271 15.19 24.24 -12.61
C GLN A 271 15.76 23.65 -13.91
N HIS A 272 16.48 22.54 -13.83
CA HIS A 272 17.02 21.85 -15.00
C HIS A 272 15.93 21.15 -15.82
N GLN A 273 14.81 20.78 -15.19
CA GLN A 273 13.69 20.06 -15.83
C GLN A 273 12.39 20.88 -15.91
N ILE A 274 12.28 21.98 -15.16
CA ILE A 274 11.06 22.78 -15.05
C ILE A 274 11.26 24.20 -15.54
N ASN A 275 10.29 24.71 -16.29
CA ASN A 275 10.15 26.12 -16.58
C ASN A 275 9.26 26.76 -15.52
N ALA A 276 9.73 27.83 -14.88
CA ALA A 276 8.98 28.57 -13.89
C ALA A 276 9.21 30.07 -14.04
N VAL A 277 8.26 30.86 -13.60
CA VAL A 277 8.28 32.34 -13.61
C VAL A 277 8.36 32.82 -12.18
N GLU A 278 9.34 33.65 -11.87
CA GLU A 278 9.45 34.28 -10.56
C GLU A 278 8.26 35.21 -10.31
N LEU A 279 7.70 35.13 -9.11
CA LEU A 279 6.60 35.97 -8.66
C LEU A 279 7.09 37.00 -7.63
N PRO A 280 6.30 38.07 -7.37
CA PRO A 280 6.59 38.93 -6.22
C PRO A 280 6.73 38.13 -4.93
N LYS A 281 7.70 38.52 -4.11
CA LYS A 281 7.91 37.91 -2.82
C LYS A 281 6.65 37.96 -1.95
N VAL A 282 6.38 36.92 -1.22
CA VAL A 282 5.20 36.83 -0.38
C VAL A 282 5.58 36.71 1.09
N LYS A 283 4.89 37.47 1.94
CA LYS A 283 4.97 37.33 3.38
C LYS A 283 3.96 36.27 3.80
N VAL A 284 4.46 35.14 4.31
CA VAL A 284 3.59 34.07 4.82
C VAL A 284 3.57 34.09 6.35
N LYS A 285 2.43 33.69 6.94
CA LYS A 285 2.23 33.71 8.40
C LYS A 285 3.32 32.90 9.09
N GLY A 286 3.99 33.48 10.10
CA GLY A 286 5.02 32.81 10.92
C GLY A 286 6.42 32.73 10.27
N LYS A 287 6.66 33.42 9.15
CA LYS A 287 8.02 33.71 8.64
C LYS A 287 8.35 35.19 8.88
N LEU A 288 9.59 35.44 9.31
CA LEU A 288 10.09 36.79 9.51
C LEU A 288 10.42 37.45 8.19
N GLU A 289 10.95 36.70 7.24
CA GLU A 289 11.35 37.14 5.91
C GLU A 289 10.32 36.78 4.86
N GLU A 290 10.25 37.59 3.81
CA GLU A 290 9.44 37.28 2.62
C GLU A 290 10.08 36.14 1.84
N LEU A 291 9.24 35.22 1.35
CA LEU A 291 9.67 34.10 0.55
C LEU A 291 9.74 34.46 -0.94
N THR A 292 10.83 34.11 -1.59
CA THR A 292 10.94 34.07 -3.04
C THR A 292 10.18 32.83 -3.56
N ILE A 293 9.25 33.07 -4.46
CA ILE A 293 8.37 32.01 -4.98
C ILE A 293 8.34 32.07 -6.50
N TYR A 294 8.02 30.94 -7.11
CA TYR A 294 7.92 30.79 -8.54
C TYR A 294 6.59 30.12 -8.89
N ARG A 295 6.03 30.46 -10.03
CA ARG A 295 4.93 29.72 -10.64
C ARG A 295 5.51 28.76 -11.66
N ALA A 296 5.30 27.46 -11.48
CA ALA A 296 5.66 26.45 -12.46
C ALA A 296 4.73 26.56 -13.68
N VAL A 297 5.29 26.45 -14.88
CA VAL A 297 4.57 26.65 -16.13
C VAL A 297 4.52 25.38 -16.97
N ALA A 298 5.65 24.69 -17.10
CA ALA A 298 5.76 23.48 -17.91
C ALA A 298 7.01 22.68 -17.55
N ALA A 299 6.98 21.39 -17.80
CA ALA A 299 8.20 20.58 -17.87
C ALA A 299 9.02 20.96 -19.11
N LYS A 300 10.34 20.93 -18.99
CA LYS A 300 11.25 21.12 -20.14
C LYS A 300 11.27 19.84 -20.97
N ASN A 301 11.16 19.97 -22.28
CA ASN A 301 11.45 18.87 -23.19
C ASN A 301 12.95 18.57 -23.15
N ILE A 302 13.35 17.58 -22.34
CA ILE A 302 14.72 17.05 -22.36
C ILE A 302 14.71 15.92 -23.38
N PRO A 303 15.51 15.98 -24.47
CA PRO A 303 15.69 14.82 -25.35
C PRO A 303 16.20 13.65 -24.51
N GLN A 304 15.51 12.52 -24.55
CA GLN A 304 16.02 11.29 -23.98
C GLN A 304 17.35 10.95 -24.71
N ALA A 305 18.42 10.88 -23.94
CA ALA A 305 19.75 10.55 -24.43
C ALA A 305 19.89 9.05 -24.70
#